data_11d9a69b322475c24ffd57ea686235eb
#
_entry.id   11d9a69b322475c24ffd57ea686235eb
#
_cell.length_a   1.000
_cell.length_b   1.000
_cell.length_c   1.000
_cell.angle_alpha   90.00
_cell.angle_beta   90.00
_cell.angle_gamma   90.00
#
_symmetry.space_group_name_H-M   'P 1'
#
loop_
_entity.id
_entity.type
_entity.pdbx_description
1 polymer ?
#
loop_
_entity_poly.entity_id
_entity_poly.type
_entity_poly.pdbx_seq_one_letter_code
_entity_poly.pdbx_strand_id
1 'polypeptide(L)'
;MSALRCSVCSAPLHPDGRSLRCVRRHSFDLAKQGYVNLLRAGVDAGTADTSEMAAARADFLATGRYAPLVDVLARVVEASGEPEFVVDAGAGTGYYLAGVLDRVASAWGLALDVSAPALRRAAKAHPRIGAVVWNLWEPWPVADGVADVVLDVFAPRNTAEFHRVLRPGGLLAVATPGAGHLRELVTELGLLDIAGDKTDRIAESLGDHFEPVDVDTASHTAELDADEVRKLVLMGPNAHHLHRGGLGAKLDALTGATEVTFEFDVSVLRRKE
;
A
#
# COMPACT_ATOMS: atom_id res chain seq x y z
N MET A 1 -19.39 -12.52 5.87
CA MET A 1 -19.37 -12.82 4.41
C MET A 1 -17.93 -13.12 3.99
N SER A 2 -17.69 -14.13 3.14
CA SER A 2 -16.32 -14.34 2.64
C SER A 2 -16.02 -13.31 1.55
N ALA A 3 -15.16 -12.34 1.82
CA ALA A 3 -14.75 -11.34 0.84
C ALA A 3 -13.82 -11.93 -0.24
N LEU A 4 -13.07 -12.99 0.11
CA LEU A 4 -12.09 -13.58 -0.81
C LEU A 4 -12.72 -14.55 -1.81
N ARG A 5 -12.18 -14.52 -3.03
CA ARG A 5 -12.55 -15.38 -4.15
C ARG A 5 -11.40 -16.29 -4.55
N CYS A 6 -11.75 -17.49 -4.98
CA CYS A 6 -10.80 -18.46 -5.50
C CYS A 6 -10.15 -17.94 -6.80
N SER A 7 -8.83 -17.84 -6.84
CA SER A 7 -8.10 -17.35 -8.03
C SER A 7 -8.24 -18.26 -9.25
N VAL A 8 -8.71 -19.51 -9.07
CA VAL A 8 -8.90 -20.46 -10.17
C VAL A 8 -10.31 -20.42 -10.75
N CYS A 9 -11.34 -20.26 -9.91
CA CYS A 9 -12.74 -20.41 -10.34
C CYS A 9 -13.72 -19.36 -9.81
N SER A 10 -13.22 -18.31 -9.15
CA SER A 10 -13.95 -17.16 -8.60
C SER A 10 -15.03 -17.52 -7.55
N ALA A 11 -15.16 -18.79 -7.16
CA ALA A 11 -16.06 -19.19 -6.08
C ALA A 11 -15.56 -18.64 -4.73
N PRO A 12 -16.47 -18.39 -3.75
CA PRO A 12 -16.07 -17.96 -2.41
C PRO A 12 -15.04 -18.90 -1.78
N LEU A 13 -14.07 -18.31 -1.05
CA LEU A 13 -13.10 -19.05 -0.25
C LEU A 13 -13.57 -19.06 1.20
N HIS A 14 -13.43 -20.21 1.85
CA HIS A 14 -13.75 -20.40 3.26
C HIS A 14 -12.57 -21.01 4.01
N PRO A 15 -12.38 -20.69 5.29
CA PRO A 15 -11.38 -21.34 6.12
C PRO A 15 -11.63 -22.85 6.24
N ASP A 16 -10.55 -23.63 6.08
CA ASP A 16 -10.54 -25.08 6.29
C ASP A 16 -9.22 -25.46 6.97
N GLY A 17 -9.20 -25.44 8.29
CA GLY A 17 -8.00 -25.62 9.10
C GLY A 17 -6.97 -24.52 8.83
N ARG A 18 -5.81 -24.89 8.27
CA ARG A 18 -4.74 -23.96 7.87
C ARG A 18 -4.74 -23.65 6.37
N SER A 19 -5.90 -23.76 5.72
CA SER A 19 -6.06 -23.50 4.31
C SER A 19 -7.32 -22.66 4.06
N LEU A 20 -7.39 -22.03 2.89
CA LEU A 20 -8.62 -21.51 2.33
C LEU A 20 -9.07 -22.45 1.22
N ARG A 21 -10.36 -22.84 1.21
CA ARG A 21 -10.90 -23.79 0.23
C ARG A 21 -12.21 -23.27 -0.38
N CYS A 22 -12.40 -23.53 -1.68
CA CYS A 22 -13.66 -23.26 -2.37
C CYS A 22 -14.50 -24.54 -2.54
N VAL A 23 -15.76 -24.35 -2.94
CA VAL A 23 -16.70 -25.47 -3.18
C VAL A 23 -16.23 -26.43 -4.29
N ARG A 24 -15.38 -25.97 -5.21
CA ARG A 24 -14.74 -26.82 -6.26
C ARG A 24 -13.46 -27.50 -5.78
N ARG A 25 -13.19 -27.46 -4.48
CA ARG A 25 -12.04 -28.12 -3.82
C ARG A 25 -10.66 -27.52 -4.17
N HIS A 26 -10.55 -26.33 -4.79
CA HIS A 26 -9.27 -25.64 -4.84
C HIS A 26 -8.89 -25.22 -3.42
N SER A 27 -7.64 -25.47 -3.06
CA SER A 27 -7.12 -25.25 -1.70
C SER A 27 -5.86 -24.41 -1.76
N PHE A 28 -5.73 -23.46 -0.83
CA PHE A 28 -4.60 -22.54 -0.73
C PHE A 28 -4.13 -22.52 0.73
N ASP A 29 -2.91 -22.95 0.98
CA ASP A 29 -2.37 -23.04 2.32
C ASP A 29 -2.00 -21.67 2.88
N LEU A 30 -2.34 -21.45 4.14
CA LEU A 30 -1.86 -20.31 4.91
C LEU A 30 -0.40 -20.53 5.28
N ALA A 31 0.46 -19.61 4.91
CA ALA A 31 1.84 -19.61 5.33
C ALA A 31 1.94 -19.57 6.87
N LYS A 32 3.09 -20.00 7.43
CA LYS A 32 3.32 -19.97 8.89
C LYS A 32 3.10 -18.56 9.48
N GLN A 33 3.34 -17.52 8.69
CA GLN A 33 3.21 -16.12 9.08
C GLN A 33 1.77 -15.58 9.01
N GLY A 34 0.82 -16.32 8.42
CA GLY A 34 -0.59 -15.95 8.36
C GLY A 34 -1.07 -15.38 7.01
N TYR A 35 -0.18 -15.16 6.03
CA TYR A 35 -0.61 -14.76 4.70
C TYR A 35 -0.97 -15.97 3.82
N VAL A 36 -1.75 -15.74 2.76
CA VAL A 36 -2.03 -16.73 1.72
C VAL A 36 -1.48 -16.26 0.38
N ASN A 37 -0.95 -17.19 -0.43
CA ASN A 37 -0.57 -16.91 -1.80
C ASN A 37 -1.66 -17.42 -2.74
N LEU A 38 -2.34 -16.49 -3.42
CA LEU A 38 -3.38 -16.80 -4.41
C LEU A 38 -2.91 -16.59 -5.85
N LEU A 39 -1.63 -16.18 -6.09
CA LEU A 39 -1.08 -16.04 -7.44
C LEU A 39 -1.20 -17.36 -8.20
N ARG A 40 -1.55 -17.26 -9.47
CA ARG A 40 -1.51 -18.40 -10.38
C ARG A 40 -0.06 -18.75 -10.71
N ALA A 41 0.18 -20.03 -10.99
CA ALA A 41 1.50 -20.48 -11.43
C ALA A 41 1.93 -19.75 -12.72
N GLY A 42 3.17 -19.26 -12.76
CA GLY A 42 3.73 -18.57 -13.92
C GLY A 42 3.47 -17.07 -14.00
N VAL A 43 2.75 -16.48 -13.01
CA VAL A 43 2.65 -15.01 -12.91
C VAL A 43 3.95 -14.46 -12.35
N ASP A 44 4.59 -13.57 -13.12
CA ASP A 44 5.80 -12.88 -12.69
C ASP A 44 5.46 -11.86 -11.57
N ALA A 45 6.28 -11.84 -10.52
CA ALA A 45 6.19 -10.86 -9.45
C ALA A 45 6.72 -9.47 -9.88
N GLY A 46 7.30 -9.35 -11.08
CA GLY A 46 7.83 -8.10 -11.63
C GLY A 46 8.82 -7.41 -10.68
N THR A 47 8.62 -6.13 -10.42
CA THR A 47 9.45 -5.29 -9.54
C THR A 47 9.01 -5.35 -8.06
N ALA A 48 8.58 -6.53 -7.58
CA ALA A 48 8.20 -6.72 -6.18
C ALA A 48 9.34 -6.36 -5.21
N ASP A 49 9.00 -5.81 -4.05
CA ASP A 49 9.96 -5.55 -2.99
C ASP A 49 10.70 -6.84 -2.60
N THR A 50 12.02 -6.75 -2.57
CA THR A 50 12.89 -7.82 -2.06
C THR A 50 12.76 -7.95 -0.54
N SER A 51 13.36 -8.98 0.04
CA SER A 51 13.41 -9.13 1.51
C SER A 51 14.15 -7.97 2.18
N GLU A 52 15.19 -7.43 1.53
CA GLU A 52 15.97 -6.30 2.01
C GLU A 52 15.16 -5.00 1.95
N MET A 53 14.50 -4.73 0.83
CA MET A 53 13.61 -3.58 0.68
C MET A 53 12.46 -3.61 1.69
N ALA A 54 11.82 -4.77 1.87
CA ALA A 54 10.76 -4.93 2.86
C ALA A 54 11.26 -4.77 4.31
N ALA A 55 12.53 -5.11 4.59
CA ALA A 55 13.14 -4.86 5.89
C ALA A 55 13.41 -3.37 6.09
N ALA A 56 14.08 -2.72 5.14
CA ALA A 56 14.35 -1.29 5.20
C ALA A 56 13.06 -0.47 5.35
N ARG A 57 12.00 -0.84 4.60
CA ARG A 57 10.68 -0.23 4.71
C ARG A 57 10.09 -0.38 6.12
N ALA A 58 10.10 -1.59 6.68
CA ALA A 58 9.57 -1.80 8.01
C ALA A 58 10.34 -1.00 9.07
N ASP A 59 11.67 -1.01 8.99
CA ASP A 59 12.53 -0.32 9.94
C ASP A 59 12.38 1.21 9.84
N PHE A 60 12.31 1.74 8.61
CA PHE A 60 12.12 3.18 8.42
C PHE A 60 10.73 3.63 8.86
N LEU A 61 9.67 2.94 8.46
CA LEU A 61 8.30 3.31 8.84
C LEU A 61 8.08 3.22 10.36
N ALA A 62 8.79 2.32 11.05
CA ALA A 62 8.75 2.22 12.52
C ALA A 62 9.33 3.47 13.23
N THR A 63 10.08 4.33 12.54
CA THR A 63 10.54 5.62 13.10
C THR A 63 9.41 6.64 13.29
N GLY A 64 8.24 6.38 12.69
CA GLY A 64 7.06 7.24 12.78
C GLY A 64 7.09 8.46 11.85
N ARG A 65 8.11 8.60 10.98
CA ARG A 65 8.20 9.75 10.03
C ARG A 65 7.01 9.81 9.05
N TYR A 66 6.31 8.70 8.85
CA TYR A 66 5.11 8.60 8.00
C TYR A 66 3.79 8.56 8.81
N ALA A 67 3.84 8.74 10.14
CA ALA A 67 2.63 8.77 10.97
C ALA A 67 1.62 9.87 10.56
N PRO A 68 2.03 11.09 10.14
CA PRO A 68 1.07 12.08 9.65
C PRO A 68 0.22 11.62 8.46
N LEU A 69 0.79 10.80 7.55
CA LEU A 69 0.01 10.19 6.47
C LEU A 69 -1.01 9.17 6.99
N VAL A 70 -0.62 8.35 7.98
CA VAL A 70 -1.56 7.42 8.64
C VAL A 70 -2.73 8.18 9.25
N ASP A 71 -2.46 9.34 9.86
CA ASP A 71 -3.49 10.19 10.46
C ASP A 71 -4.51 10.69 9.42
N VAL A 72 -4.05 11.10 8.24
CA VAL A 72 -4.92 11.49 7.13
C VAL A 72 -5.76 10.30 6.66
N LEU A 73 -5.12 9.16 6.38
CA LEU A 73 -5.81 7.95 5.90
C LEU A 73 -6.87 7.48 6.90
N ALA A 74 -6.57 7.51 8.19
CA ALA A 74 -7.53 7.12 9.23
C ALA A 74 -8.75 8.04 9.25
N ARG A 75 -8.56 9.37 9.14
CA ARG A 75 -9.69 10.34 9.03
C ARG A 75 -10.57 10.06 7.80
N VAL A 76 -9.96 9.73 6.66
CA VAL A 76 -10.72 9.36 5.45
C VAL A 76 -11.57 8.11 5.69
N VAL A 77 -11.00 7.11 6.35
CA VAL A 77 -11.73 5.86 6.66
C VAL A 77 -12.84 6.12 7.68
N GLU A 78 -12.61 6.91 8.71
CA GLU A 78 -13.63 7.33 9.68
C GLU A 78 -14.77 8.12 9.01
N ALA A 79 -14.44 9.02 8.07
CA ALA A 79 -15.41 9.82 7.33
C ALA A 79 -16.31 9.00 6.38
N SER A 80 -15.97 7.75 6.08
CA SER A 80 -16.83 6.84 5.30
C SER A 80 -18.06 6.33 6.08
N GLY A 81 -18.20 6.66 7.35
CA GLY A 81 -19.26 6.26 8.26
C GLY A 81 -18.80 5.17 9.24
N GLU A 82 -19.46 4.04 9.26
CA GLU A 82 -19.08 2.87 10.09
C GLU A 82 -18.44 1.79 9.18
N PRO A 83 -17.18 1.94 8.78
CA PRO A 83 -16.56 0.98 7.86
C PRO A 83 -16.34 -0.37 8.54
N GLU A 84 -16.69 -1.42 7.82
CA GLU A 84 -16.46 -2.81 8.24
C GLU A 84 -15.28 -3.44 7.51
N PHE A 85 -14.98 -2.99 6.28
CA PHE A 85 -13.96 -3.63 5.46
C PHE A 85 -13.14 -2.63 4.62
N VAL A 86 -11.83 -2.63 4.86
CA VAL A 86 -10.83 -1.80 4.17
C VAL A 86 -9.90 -2.70 3.36
N VAL A 87 -9.69 -2.38 2.09
CA VAL A 87 -8.71 -3.05 1.21
C VAL A 87 -7.53 -2.10 0.99
N ASP A 88 -6.31 -2.57 1.25
CA ASP A 88 -5.07 -1.84 0.99
C ASP A 88 -4.37 -2.47 -0.21
N ALA A 89 -4.37 -1.75 -1.33
CA ALA A 89 -3.82 -2.17 -2.61
C ALA A 89 -2.35 -1.76 -2.73
N GLY A 90 -1.44 -2.75 -2.70
CA GLY A 90 -0.01 -2.50 -2.60
C GLY A 90 0.43 -2.23 -1.16
N ALA A 91 -0.15 -3.00 -0.23
CA ALA A 91 -0.02 -2.78 1.20
C ALA A 91 1.42 -2.87 1.75
N GLY A 92 2.35 -3.42 0.99
CA GLY A 92 3.72 -3.60 1.41
C GLY A 92 3.80 -4.34 2.75
N THR A 93 4.37 -3.66 3.77
CA THR A 93 4.51 -4.23 5.12
C THR A 93 3.25 -4.11 5.98
N GLY A 94 2.17 -3.51 5.46
CA GLY A 94 0.90 -3.32 6.17
C GLY A 94 0.91 -2.16 7.17
N TYR A 95 1.90 -1.29 7.13
CA TYR A 95 2.06 -0.17 8.07
C TYR A 95 0.86 0.77 8.08
N TYR A 96 0.43 1.23 6.89
CA TYR A 96 -0.68 2.18 6.79
C TYR A 96 -1.99 1.54 7.20
N LEU A 97 -2.27 0.33 6.70
CA LEU A 97 -3.48 -0.39 7.07
C LEU A 97 -3.54 -0.69 8.57
N ALA A 98 -2.43 -1.10 9.18
CA ALA A 98 -2.36 -1.34 10.63
C ALA A 98 -2.70 -0.06 11.42
N GLY A 99 -2.05 1.07 11.09
CA GLY A 99 -2.30 2.32 11.77
C GLY A 99 -3.74 2.86 11.58
N VAL A 100 -4.35 2.63 10.43
CA VAL A 100 -5.78 2.92 10.20
C VAL A 100 -6.65 2.03 11.09
N LEU A 101 -6.38 0.72 11.15
CA LEU A 101 -7.17 -0.20 11.95
C LEU A 101 -7.02 0.04 13.47
N ASP A 102 -5.88 0.55 13.93
CA ASP A 102 -5.71 0.94 15.34
C ASP A 102 -6.71 2.04 15.75
N ARG A 103 -7.12 2.91 14.82
CA ARG A 103 -8.08 3.99 15.05
C ARG A 103 -9.52 3.59 14.76
N VAL A 104 -9.73 2.77 13.73
CA VAL A 104 -11.06 2.34 13.29
C VAL A 104 -11.35 0.94 13.83
N ALA A 105 -11.96 0.87 15.03
CA ALA A 105 -12.14 -0.38 15.76
C ALA A 105 -13.11 -1.37 15.07
N SER A 106 -14.06 -0.89 14.28
CA SER A 106 -15.07 -1.70 13.59
C SER A 106 -14.52 -2.44 12.37
N ALA A 107 -13.48 -1.92 11.72
CA ALA A 107 -13.02 -2.40 10.42
C ALA A 107 -12.08 -3.61 10.50
N TRP A 108 -12.19 -4.48 9.51
CA TRP A 108 -11.20 -5.48 9.13
C TRP A 108 -10.45 -5.00 7.90
N GLY A 109 -9.17 -5.38 7.78
CA GLY A 109 -8.31 -5.01 6.67
C GLY A 109 -7.92 -6.18 5.80
N LEU A 110 -7.80 -5.94 4.49
CA LEU A 110 -7.22 -6.87 3.53
C LEU A 110 -6.02 -6.23 2.87
N ALA A 111 -4.83 -6.74 3.14
CA ALA A 111 -3.59 -6.34 2.50
C ALA A 111 -3.36 -7.15 1.22
N LEU A 112 -3.32 -6.49 0.06
CA LEU A 112 -2.96 -7.08 -1.23
C LEU A 112 -1.57 -6.56 -1.65
N ASP A 113 -0.64 -7.45 -1.96
CA ASP A 113 0.68 -7.09 -2.49
C ASP A 113 1.29 -8.27 -3.24
N VAL A 114 2.17 -8.02 -4.19
CA VAL A 114 2.87 -9.07 -4.94
C VAL A 114 4.08 -9.59 -4.18
N SER A 115 4.62 -8.80 -3.23
CA SER A 115 5.79 -9.14 -2.42
C SER A 115 5.44 -10.05 -1.24
N ALA A 116 5.71 -11.35 -1.35
CA ALA A 116 5.59 -12.25 -0.23
C ALA A 116 6.48 -11.87 0.99
N PRO A 117 7.72 -11.36 0.83
CA PRO A 117 8.50 -10.81 1.94
C PRO A 117 7.82 -9.67 2.70
N ALA A 118 7.16 -8.75 1.99
CA ALA A 118 6.42 -7.66 2.61
C ALA A 118 5.17 -8.19 3.35
N LEU A 119 4.39 -9.06 2.71
CA LEU A 119 3.17 -9.62 3.31
C LEU A 119 3.42 -10.55 4.51
N ARG A 120 4.63 -11.13 4.66
CA ARG A 120 5.03 -11.80 5.92
C ARG A 120 5.00 -10.85 7.12
N ARG A 121 5.23 -9.56 6.88
CA ARG A 121 5.17 -8.50 7.89
C ARG A 121 3.74 -8.02 8.05
N ALA A 122 3.04 -7.72 6.95
CA ALA A 122 1.66 -7.25 6.95
C ALA A 122 0.73 -8.21 7.73
N ALA A 123 0.87 -9.52 7.53
CA ALA A 123 0.09 -10.54 8.24
C ALA A 123 0.29 -10.54 9.76
N LYS A 124 1.29 -9.83 10.27
CA LYS A 124 1.59 -9.68 11.70
C LYS A 124 1.46 -8.25 12.22
N ALA A 125 1.23 -7.30 11.31
CA ALA A 125 1.19 -5.90 11.66
C ALA A 125 -0.02 -5.56 12.53
N HIS A 126 -1.16 -6.24 12.31
CA HIS A 126 -2.37 -6.05 13.11
C HIS A 126 -3.26 -7.31 13.09
N PRO A 127 -3.92 -7.69 14.22
CA PRO A 127 -4.72 -8.93 14.30
C PRO A 127 -5.94 -8.96 13.38
N ARG A 128 -6.42 -7.80 12.93
CA ARG A 128 -7.55 -7.67 12.00
C ARG A 128 -7.11 -7.55 10.53
N ILE A 129 -5.85 -7.84 10.18
CA ILE A 129 -5.37 -7.86 8.78
C ILE A 129 -5.38 -9.28 8.25
N GLY A 130 -6.09 -9.49 7.13
CA GLY A 130 -5.87 -10.60 6.22
C GLY A 130 -4.85 -10.20 5.15
N ALA A 131 -3.85 -11.05 4.85
CA ALA A 131 -2.81 -10.74 3.89
C ALA A 131 -2.79 -11.73 2.72
N VAL A 132 -2.81 -11.24 1.49
CA VAL A 132 -2.92 -12.04 0.27
C VAL A 132 -1.86 -11.61 -0.74
N VAL A 133 -1.02 -12.56 -1.16
CA VAL A 133 -0.08 -12.33 -2.26
C VAL A 133 -0.86 -12.31 -3.57
N TRP A 134 -0.85 -11.16 -4.25
CA TRP A 134 -1.57 -10.94 -5.50
C TRP A 134 -0.90 -9.88 -6.38
N ASN A 135 -0.99 -10.06 -7.69
CA ASN A 135 -0.59 -9.03 -8.65
C ASN A 135 -1.76 -8.07 -8.89
N LEU A 136 -1.59 -6.80 -8.55
CA LEU A 136 -2.66 -5.79 -8.63
C LEU A 136 -3.14 -5.50 -10.06
N TRP A 137 -2.37 -5.87 -11.08
CA TRP A 137 -2.77 -5.73 -12.48
C TRP A 137 -3.73 -6.83 -12.96
N GLU A 138 -3.82 -7.94 -12.21
CA GLU A 138 -4.76 -9.02 -12.48
C GLU A 138 -6.11 -8.74 -11.78
N PRO A 139 -7.23 -9.34 -12.25
CA PRO A 139 -8.51 -9.26 -11.53
C PRO A 139 -8.37 -9.76 -10.09
N TRP A 140 -8.73 -8.92 -9.11
CA TRP A 140 -8.46 -9.22 -7.69
C TRP A 140 -9.30 -10.39 -7.17
N PRO A 141 -8.75 -11.22 -6.27
CA PRO A 141 -9.47 -12.31 -5.64
C PRO A 141 -10.38 -11.79 -4.50
N VAL A 142 -11.10 -10.72 -4.78
CA VAL A 142 -12.02 -10.02 -3.88
C VAL A 142 -13.39 -9.94 -4.52
N ALA A 143 -14.43 -10.10 -3.73
CA ALA A 143 -15.81 -9.98 -4.20
C ALA A 143 -16.15 -8.55 -4.64
N ASP A 144 -17.16 -8.43 -5.52
CA ASP A 144 -17.66 -7.15 -5.96
C ASP A 144 -18.42 -6.44 -4.84
N GLY A 145 -18.23 -5.13 -4.72
CA GLY A 145 -19.02 -4.27 -3.85
C GLY A 145 -18.93 -4.58 -2.35
N VAL A 146 -17.79 -5.07 -1.87
CA VAL A 146 -17.65 -5.48 -0.47
C VAL A 146 -16.83 -4.50 0.37
N ALA A 147 -15.97 -3.68 -0.25
CA ALA A 147 -15.09 -2.76 0.45
C ALA A 147 -15.79 -1.42 0.71
N ASP A 148 -15.71 -0.93 1.93
CA ASP A 148 -16.12 0.43 2.30
C ASP A 148 -15.10 1.45 1.81
N VAL A 149 -13.82 1.11 1.96
CA VAL A 149 -12.70 1.95 1.54
C VAL A 149 -11.62 1.10 0.88
N VAL A 150 -11.05 1.63 -0.21
CA VAL A 150 -9.79 1.15 -0.80
C VAL A 150 -8.71 2.18 -0.53
N LEU A 151 -7.58 1.74 0.00
CA LEU A 151 -6.35 2.52 0.12
C LEU A 151 -5.43 2.17 -1.04
N ASP A 152 -4.85 3.17 -1.68
CA ASP A 152 -3.76 3.07 -2.67
C ASP A 152 -2.63 4.00 -2.23
N VAL A 153 -1.65 3.48 -1.50
CA VAL A 153 -0.57 4.28 -0.93
C VAL A 153 0.73 4.01 -1.69
N PHE A 154 1.12 4.92 -2.58
CA PHE A 154 2.32 4.82 -3.43
C PHE A 154 2.36 3.55 -4.29
N ALA A 155 1.19 3.04 -4.69
CA ALA A 155 1.03 1.75 -5.35
C ALA A 155 0.54 1.88 -6.80
N PRO A 156 0.58 0.80 -7.60
CA PRO A 156 -0.01 0.77 -8.93
C PRO A 156 -1.54 0.88 -8.89
N ARG A 157 -2.12 1.66 -9.81
CA ARG A 157 -3.55 1.92 -9.88
C ARG A 157 -4.26 1.03 -10.88
N ASN A 158 -5.14 0.18 -10.39
CA ASN A 158 -6.07 -0.60 -11.21
C ASN A 158 -7.50 -0.07 -11.00
N THR A 159 -7.84 0.99 -11.73
CA THR A 159 -9.10 1.74 -11.58
C THR A 159 -10.34 0.84 -11.67
N ALA A 160 -10.33 -0.12 -12.59
CA ALA A 160 -11.44 -1.05 -12.78
C ALA A 160 -11.66 -1.94 -11.54
N GLU A 161 -10.58 -2.41 -10.92
CA GLU A 161 -10.66 -3.23 -9.73
C GLU A 161 -11.02 -2.40 -8.49
N PHE A 162 -10.51 -1.18 -8.35
CA PHE A 162 -10.95 -0.25 -7.31
C PHE A 162 -12.46 -0.06 -7.36
N HIS A 163 -13.00 0.28 -8.55
CA HIS A 163 -14.44 0.47 -8.74
C HIS A 163 -15.23 -0.82 -8.45
N ARG A 164 -14.76 -1.97 -8.93
CA ARG A 164 -15.46 -3.24 -8.77
C ARG A 164 -15.60 -3.67 -7.30
N VAL A 165 -14.51 -3.55 -6.51
CA VAL A 165 -14.50 -4.07 -5.13
C VAL A 165 -15.15 -3.12 -4.13
N LEU A 166 -15.16 -1.81 -4.38
CA LEU A 166 -15.84 -0.84 -3.55
C LEU A 166 -17.37 -1.03 -3.61
N ARG A 167 -18.06 -0.89 -2.50
CA ARG A 167 -19.53 -0.78 -2.48
C ARG A 167 -19.98 0.53 -3.13
N PRO A 168 -21.24 0.64 -3.61
CA PRO A 168 -21.79 1.92 -4.07
C PRO A 168 -21.58 2.99 -3.00
N GLY A 169 -21.06 4.15 -3.42
CA GLY A 169 -20.72 5.25 -2.51
C GLY A 169 -19.48 5.03 -1.62
N GLY A 170 -18.78 3.90 -1.76
CA GLY A 170 -17.51 3.65 -1.08
C GLY A 170 -16.39 4.61 -1.50
N LEU A 171 -15.36 4.75 -0.68
CA LEU A 171 -14.28 5.72 -0.89
C LEU A 171 -12.99 5.05 -1.37
N LEU A 172 -12.31 5.74 -2.28
CA LEU A 172 -10.94 5.46 -2.68
C LEU A 172 -10.04 6.56 -2.15
N ALA A 173 -9.03 6.20 -1.34
CA ALA A 173 -7.99 7.11 -0.87
C ALA A 173 -6.69 6.82 -1.62
N VAL A 174 -6.23 7.77 -2.44
CA VAL A 174 -4.98 7.65 -3.20
C VAL A 174 -3.95 8.58 -2.61
N ALA A 175 -2.91 8.03 -1.99
CA ALA A 175 -1.79 8.79 -1.46
C ALA A 175 -0.62 8.82 -2.44
N THR A 176 -0.12 10.03 -2.70
CA THR A 176 1.06 10.28 -3.54
C THR A 176 2.05 11.19 -2.84
N PRO A 177 3.34 11.15 -3.23
CA PRO A 177 4.28 12.18 -2.80
C PRO A 177 3.82 13.56 -3.30
N GLY A 178 3.81 14.55 -2.42
CA GLY A 178 3.60 15.96 -2.77
C GLY A 178 4.83 16.56 -3.45
N ALA A 179 4.71 17.78 -3.95
CA ALA A 179 5.74 18.46 -4.75
C ALA A 179 7.07 18.66 -3.99
N GLY A 180 7.00 18.84 -2.67
CA GLY A 180 8.17 19.04 -1.81
C GLY A 180 8.76 17.76 -1.21
N HIS A 181 8.17 16.59 -1.52
CA HIS A 181 8.57 15.34 -0.88
C HIS A 181 10.02 14.96 -1.18
N LEU A 182 10.85 14.82 -0.12
CA LEU A 182 12.27 14.44 -0.19
C LEU A 182 13.14 15.35 -1.10
N ARG A 183 12.74 16.59 -1.34
CA ARG A 183 13.42 17.53 -2.26
C ARG A 183 14.90 17.72 -1.95
N GLU A 184 15.28 17.67 -0.67
CA GLU A 184 16.65 17.80 -0.21
C GLU A 184 17.49 16.62 -0.70
N LEU A 185 16.96 15.40 -0.53
CA LEU A 185 17.64 14.16 -0.96
C LEU A 185 17.62 14.00 -2.49
N VAL A 186 16.56 14.44 -3.17
CA VAL A 186 16.52 14.47 -4.64
C VAL A 186 17.66 15.32 -5.16
N THR A 187 17.87 16.51 -4.59
CA THR A 187 18.94 17.43 -4.97
C THR A 187 20.32 16.90 -4.66
N GLU A 188 20.54 16.41 -3.45
CA GLU A 188 21.88 15.99 -2.96
C GLU A 188 22.32 14.65 -3.53
N LEU A 189 21.43 13.66 -3.50
CA LEU A 189 21.75 12.31 -3.92
C LEU A 189 21.46 12.03 -5.40
N GLY A 190 20.63 12.86 -6.04
CA GLY A 190 20.15 12.64 -7.41
C GLY A 190 19.14 11.50 -7.48
N LEU A 191 18.22 11.44 -6.50
CA LEU A 191 17.13 10.46 -6.48
C LEU A 191 16.18 10.70 -7.66
N LEU A 192 15.41 9.68 -8.01
CA LEU A 192 14.31 9.83 -8.96
C LEU A 192 13.32 10.86 -8.39
N ASP A 193 13.06 11.91 -9.16
CA ASP A 193 11.99 12.85 -8.85
C ASP A 193 10.65 12.17 -9.11
N ILE A 194 9.96 11.82 -8.03
CA ILE A 194 8.68 11.15 -8.06
C ILE A 194 7.53 12.15 -7.88
N ALA A 195 7.86 13.37 -7.43
CA ALA A 195 6.95 14.48 -7.20
C ALA A 195 6.62 15.20 -8.50
N GLY A 196 5.93 14.57 -9.41
CA GLY A 196 5.38 15.25 -10.61
C GLY A 196 3.89 15.52 -10.43
N ASP A 197 3.36 16.48 -11.19
CA ASP A 197 1.95 16.93 -11.30
C ASP A 197 0.94 15.76 -11.37
N LYS A 198 0.75 15.05 -10.23
CA LYS A 198 0.03 13.78 -10.19
C LYS A 198 -1.43 13.95 -9.79
N THR A 199 -1.77 14.99 -9.02
CA THR A 199 -3.12 15.17 -8.48
C THR A 199 -4.14 15.37 -9.60
N ASP A 200 -3.86 16.23 -10.57
CA ASP A 200 -4.74 16.45 -11.74
C ASP A 200 -4.83 15.19 -12.61
N ARG A 201 -3.70 14.50 -12.82
CA ARG A 201 -3.66 13.23 -13.57
C ARG A 201 -4.39 12.10 -12.86
N ILE A 202 -4.46 12.10 -11.52
CA ILE A 202 -5.25 11.13 -10.75
C ILE A 202 -6.72 11.35 -11.05
N ALA A 203 -7.21 12.57 -10.92
CA ALA A 203 -8.59 12.92 -11.19
C ALA A 203 -8.99 12.57 -12.64
N GLU A 204 -8.12 12.86 -13.62
CA GLU A 204 -8.35 12.50 -15.03
C GLU A 204 -8.38 10.97 -15.23
N SER A 205 -7.43 10.22 -14.67
CA SER A 205 -7.31 8.77 -14.88
C SER A 205 -8.41 7.96 -14.19
N LEU A 206 -9.03 8.52 -13.15
CA LEU A 206 -10.07 7.88 -12.34
C LEU A 206 -11.47 8.44 -12.65
N GLY A 207 -11.56 9.56 -13.37
CA GLY A 207 -12.78 10.36 -13.55
C GLY A 207 -13.98 9.63 -14.16
N ASP A 208 -13.76 8.59 -14.95
CA ASP A 208 -14.85 7.79 -15.53
C ASP A 208 -15.61 6.99 -14.46
N HIS A 209 -14.92 6.54 -13.42
CA HIS A 209 -15.44 5.63 -12.38
C HIS A 209 -15.63 6.30 -11.02
N PHE A 210 -15.01 7.45 -10.80
CA PHE A 210 -14.96 8.12 -9.50
C PHE A 210 -15.28 9.60 -9.61
N GLU A 211 -15.84 10.17 -8.55
CA GLU A 211 -16.00 11.61 -8.36
C GLU A 211 -15.04 12.09 -7.26
N PRO A 212 -14.32 13.19 -7.45
CA PRO A 212 -13.51 13.79 -6.39
C PRO A 212 -14.39 14.24 -5.22
N VAL A 213 -13.94 13.96 -4.00
CA VAL A 213 -14.60 14.39 -2.75
C VAL A 213 -13.76 15.42 -2.03
N ASP A 214 -12.46 15.14 -1.88
CA ASP A 214 -11.54 15.97 -1.11
C ASP A 214 -10.08 15.71 -1.52
N VAL A 215 -9.20 16.65 -1.14
CA VAL A 215 -7.75 16.47 -1.18
C VAL A 215 -7.18 16.97 0.14
N ASP A 216 -6.57 16.08 0.90
CA ASP A 216 -5.90 16.41 2.16
C ASP A 216 -4.38 16.30 1.98
N THR A 217 -3.61 17.17 2.61
CA THR A 217 -2.15 17.20 2.52
C THR A 217 -1.54 17.09 3.91
N ALA A 218 -0.56 16.21 4.07
CA ALA A 218 0.28 16.15 5.26
C ALA A 218 1.70 16.58 4.89
N SER A 219 2.26 17.55 5.62
CA SER A 219 3.63 18.03 5.40
C SER A 219 4.33 18.30 6.72
N HIS A 220 5.60 17.87 6.83
CA HIS A 220 6.48 18.18 7.94
C HIS A 220 7.94 18.00 7.53
N THR A 221 8.86 18.52 8.35
CA THR A 221 10.30 18.27 8.22
C THR A 221 10.80 17.43 9.39
N ALA A 222 11.85 16.65 9.15
CA ALA A 222 12.51 15.89 10.19
C ALA A 222 14.02 15.78 9.90
N GLU A 223 14.83 15.77 10.93
CA GLU A 223 16.26 15.41 10.81
C GLU A 223 16.37 13.89 10.74
N LEU A 224 17.08 13.40 9.73
CA LEU A 224 17.42 11.99 9.52
C LEU A 224 18.91 11.80 9.66
N ASP A 225 19.33 10.77 10.37
CA ASP A 225 20.72 10.33 10.32
C ASP A 225 21.02 9.55 9.03
N ALA A 226 22.31 9.24 8.81
CA ALA A 226 22.76 8.55 7.59
C ALA A 226 22.12 7.15 7.42
N ASP A 227 21.81 6.43 8.51
CA ASP A 227 21.16 5.11 8.47
C ASP A 227 19.69 5.24 8.12
N GLU A 228 18.97 6.23 8.67
CA GLU A 228 17.59 6.55 8.31
C GLU A 228 17.48 6.95 6.82
N VAL A 229 18.39 7.80 6.32
CA VAL A 229 18.43 8.18 4.88
C VAL A 229 18.67 6.94 4.02
N ARG A 230 19.60 6.07 4.39
CA ARG A 230 19.83 4.81 3.67
C ARG A 230 18.58 3.93 3.62
N LYS A 231 17.88 3.73 4.74
CA LYS A 231 16.64 2.95 4.81
C LYS A 231 15.53 3.57 3.97
N LEU A 232 15.39 4.89 4.00
CA LEU A 232 14.43 5.63 3.21
C LEU A 232 14.65 5.41 1.70
N VAL A 233 15.88 5.46 1.23
CA VAL A 233 16.23 5.20 -0.18
C VAL A 233 15.99 3.73 -0.54
N LEU A 234 16.37 2.80 0.34
CA LEU A 234 16.22 1.36 0.10
C LEU A 234 14.76 0.89 0.13
N MET A 235 13.86 1.57 0.82
CA MET A 235 12.45 1.20 0.82
C MET A 235 11.68 1.66 -0.44
N GLY A 236 12.28 2.54 -1.24
CA GLY A 236 11.66 3.15 -2.41
C GLY A 236 12.17 2.60 -3.74
N PRO A 237 11.67 3.11 -4.87
CA PRO A 237 12.05 2.66 -6.21
C PRO A 237 13.54 2.88 -6.53
N ASN A 238 14.20 3.81 -5.83
CA ASN A 238 15.64 4.06 -5.97
C ASN A 238 16.50 2.84 -5.56
N ALA A 239 15.98 1.91 -4.75
CA ALA A 239 16.66 0.67 -4.38
C ALA A 239 17.07 -0.18 -5.59
N HIS A 240 16.25 -0.17 -6.65
CA HIS A 240 16.55 -0.89 -7.91
C HIS A 240 17.65 -0.20 -8.74
N HIS A 241 18.10 0.99 -8.33
CA HIS A 241 19.00 1.85 -9.11
C HIS A 241 20.26 2.30 -8.35
N LEU A 242 20.63 1.62 -7.28
CA LEU A 242 21.81 1.95 -6.45
C LEU A 242 23.13 2.07 -7.24
N HIS A 243 23.23 1.35 -8.36
CA HIS A 243 24.41 1.41 -9.25
C HIS A 243 24.40 2.62 -10.20
N ARG A 244 23.26 3.32 -10.35
CA ARG A 244 23.15 4.48 -11.22
C ARG A 244 23.69 5.72 -10.54
N GLY A 245 24.50 6.52 -11.27
CA GLY A 245 25.03 7.81 -10.79
C GLY A 245 25.84 7.75 -9.51
N GLY A 246 26.34 6.56 -9.11
CA GLY A 246 27.10 6.40 -7.90
C GLY A 246 26.27 6.53 -6.61
N LEU A 247 24.96 6.34 -6.66
CA LEU A 247 24.05 6.51 -5.52
C LEU A 247 24.51 5.69 -4.30
N GLY A 248 24.94 4.44 -4.48
CA GLY A 248 25.46 3.62 -3.38
C GLY A 248 26.66 4.28 -2.68
N ALA A 249 27.63 4.78 -3.45
CA ALA A 249 28.81 5.47 -2.89
C ALA A 249 28.43 6.78 -2.20
N LYS A 250 27.45 7.53 -2.72
CA LYS A 250 26.94 8.74 -2.06
C LYS A 250 26.29 8.41 -0.71
N LEU A 251 25.48 7.35 -0.67
CA LEU A 251 24.89 6.88 0.58
C LEU A 251 25.93 6.42 1.60
N ASP A 252 27.00 5.77 1.14
CA ASP A 252 28.12 5.34 2.01
C ASP A 252 28.94 6.52 2.55
N ALA A 253 28.96 7.63 1.84
CA ALA A 253 29.68 8.84 2.23
C ALA A 253 28.86 9.78 3.13
N LEU A 254 27.57 9.53 3.33
CA LEU A 254 26.72 10.36 4.20
C LEU A 254 27.24 10.34 5.63
N THR A 255 27.37 11.54 6.20
CA THR A 255 27.74 11.76 7.60
C THR A 255 26.88 12.88 8.18
N GLY A 256 26.54 12.76 9.48
CA GLY A 256 25.72 13.77 10.15
C GLY A 256 24.21 13.57 9.91
N ALA A 257 23.46 14.59 10.27
CA ALA A 257 22.00 14.63 10.09
C ALA A 257 21.64 15.49 8.88
N THR A 258 20.62 15.10 8.15
CA THR A 258 20.05 15.83 7.00
C THR A 258 18.61 16.18 7.33
N GLU A 259 18.24 17.45 7.21
CA GLU A 259 16.83 17.86 7.26
C GLU A 259 16.13 17.42 5.99
N VAL A 260 14.99 16.74 6.13
CA VAL A 260 14.23 16.14 5.02
C VAL A 260 12.78 16.55 5.12
N THR A 261 12.21 17.03 4.02
CA THR A 261 10.80 17.34 3.90
C THR A 261 10.00 16.10 3.53
N PHE A 262 8.96 15.80 4.31
CA PHE A 262 7.94 14.80 4.03
C PHE A 262 6.65 15.53 3.65
N GLU A 263 6.18 15.29 2.44
CA GLU A 263 4.94 15.88 1.93
C GLU A 263 4.14 14.83 1.17
N PHE A 264 2.86 14.71 1.52
CA PHE A 264 1.98 13.69 0.99
C PHE A 264 0.65 14.32 0.62
N ASP A 265 0.15 14.04 -0.58
CA ASP A 265 -1.19 14.40 -1.01
C ASP A 265 -2.07 13.17 -1.01
N VAL A 266 -3.25 13.27 -0.40
CA VAL A 266 -4.25 12.21 -0.34
C VAL A 266 -5.49 12.68 -1.09
N SER A 267 -5.71 12.15 -2.28
CA SER A 267 -6.93 12.38 -3.05
C SER A 267 -8.01 11.41 -2.56
N VAL A 268 -9.14 11.95 -2.14
CA VAL A 268 -10.31 11.17 -1.72
C VAL A 268 -11.35 11.21 -2.83
N LEU A 269 -11.73 10.03 -3.31
CA LEU A 269 -12.67 9.89 -4.41
C LEU A 269 -13.81 8.94 -3.99
N ARG A 270 -15.02 9.21 -4.47
CA ARG A 270 -16.20 8.38 -4.24
C ARG A 270 -16.50 7.54 -5.48
N ARG A 271 -16.79 6.27 -5.28
CA ARG A 271 -17.28 5.40 -6.35
C ARG A 271 -18.58 5.93 -6.90
N LYS A 272 -18.65 6.16 -8.24
CA LYS A 272 -19.87 6.43 -8.99
C LYS A 272 -20.77 5.17 -9.05
N GLU A 273 -22.04 5.37 -9.25
CA GLU A 273 -23.03 4.28 -9.42
C GLU A 273 -22.78 3.44 -10.68
#